data_880d3af5346e9d7c7c11c6f80372b428
#
_entry.id   880d3af5346e9d7c7c11c6f80372b428
#
_cell.length_a   1.000
_cell.length_b   1.000
_cell.length_c   1.000
_cell.angle_alpha   90.00
_cell.angle_beta   90.00
_cell.angle_gamma   90.00
#
_symmetry.space_group_name_H-M   'P 1'
#
loop_
_entity.id
_entity.type
_entity.pdbx_description
1 polymer ?
#
loop_
_entity_poly.entity_id
_entity_poly.type
_entity_poly.pdbx_seq_one_letter_code
_entity_poly.pdbx_strand_id
1 'polypeptide(L)'
;NNSIGEAAILAVQNLGIENFPGTLINEPRRTRTGRIRKGMTTTKSTKKTACIHMQKLMETFRMDVASKNLHRQLNDFIRAGSEDGVFKAKLGCKDDLVSATLLIVRMIDIISKFEENTAEVIGETLEEFDESYFMPLGYMMTYNR
;
A
#
# COMPACT_ATOMS: atom_id res chain seq x y z
N ASN A 1 -9.01 10.23 -10.44
CA ASN A 1 -9.94 9.44 -11.05
C ASN A 1 -9.73 9.05 -12.49
N ASN A 2 -9.77 7.89 -12.70
CA ASN A 2 -8.70 7.47 -13.52
C ASN A 2 -9.21 6.46 -14.48
N SER A 3 -9.80 6.98 -15.54
CA SER A 3 -10.16 6.21 -16.72
C SER A 3 -9.01 5.28 -17.18
N ILE A 4 -7.76 5.74 -17.08
CA ILE A 4 -6.57 4.94 -17.41
C ILE A 4 -6.38 3.78 -16.41
N GLY A 5 -6.51 4.04 -15.10
CA GLY A 5 -6.41 2.99 -14.08
C GLY A 5 -7.54 1.97 -14.16
N GLU A 6 -8.76 2.42 -14.44
CA GLU A 6 -9.90 1.51 -14.66
C GLU A 6 -9.72 0.68 -15.92
N ALA A 7 -9.20 1.26 -17.01
CA ALA A 7 -8.89 0.54 -18.23
C ALA A 7 -7.81 -0.53 -18.01
N ALA A 8 -6.76 -0.23 -17.23
CA ALA A 8 -5.72 -1.19 -16.90
C ALA A 8 -6.28 -2.37 -16.07
N ILE A 9 -7.12 -2.09 -15.07
CA ILE A 9 -7.78 -3.14 -14.27
C ILE A 9 -8.69 -3.99 -15.16
N LEU A 10 -9.44 -3.37 -16.07
CA LEU A 10 -10.30 -4.08 -17.00
C LEU A 10 -9.50 -4.98 -17.95
N ALA A 11 -8.34 -4.49 -18.43
CA ALA A 11 -7.44 -5.28 -19.26
C ALA A 11 -6.92 -6.52 -18.53
N VAL A 12 -6.49 -6.37 -17.26
CA VAL A 12 -6.06 -7.51 -16.42
C VAL A 12 -7.21 -8.51 -16.21
N GLN A 13 -8.44 -8.03 -16.01
CA GLN A 13 -9.61 -8.90 -15.85
C GLN A 13 -9.96 -9.67 -17.13
N ASN A 14 -9.80 -9.02 -18.29
CA ASN A 14 -10.05 -9.65 -19.59
C ASN A 14 -8.98 -10.69 -19.95
N LEU A 15 -7.75 -10.53 -19.45
CA LEU A 15 -6.69 -11.53 -19.60
C LEU A 15 -6.90 -12.76 -18.69
N GLY A 16 -7.81 -12.68 -17.75
CA GLY A 16 -7.98 -13.66 -16.68
C GLY A 16 -7.02 -13.37 -15.51
N ILE A 17 -7.58 -13.33 -14.31
CA ILE A 17 -6.79 -13.02 -13.08
C ILE A 17 -5.71 -14.09 -12.88
N GLU A 18 -5.98 -15.32 -13.27
CA GLU A 18 -5.08 -16.47 -13.20
C GLU A 18 -3.84 -16.31 -14.11
N ASN A 19 -3.94 -15.52 -15.16
CA ASN A 19 -2.84 -15.24 -16.08
C ASN A 19 -2.03 -13.98 -15.69
N PHE A 20 -2.46 -13.27 -14.66
CA PHE A 20 -1.78 -12.08 -14.18
C PHE A 20 -0.71 -12.47 -13.15
N PRO A 21 0.58 -12.17 -13.40
CA PRO A 21 1.67 -12.55 -12.49
C PRO A 21 1.75 -11.61 -11.26
N GLY A 22 0.66 -11.48 -10.51
CA GLY A 22 0.62 -10.59 -9.34
C GLY A 22 -0.74 -10.59 -8.65
N THR A 23 -0.80 -9.87 -7.54
CA THR A 23 -2.02 -9.71 -6.75
C THR A 23 -2.60 -8.31 -6.92
N LEU A 24 -3.89 -8.22 -7.23
CA LEU A 24 -4.60 -6.96 -7.28
C LEU A 24 -5.01 -6.55 -5.85
N ILE A 25 -4.41 -5.47 -5.37
CA ILE A 25 -4.72 -4.92 -4.04
C ILE A 25 -5.79 -3.85 -4.20
N ASN A 26 -6.87 -4.00 -3.45
CA ASN A 26 -7.96 -3.04 -3.40
C ASN A 26 -7.94 -2.29 -2.06
N GLU A 27 -8.25 -1.00 -2.10
CA GLU A 27 -8.44 -0.23 -0.88
C GLU A 27 -9.71 -0.74 -0.15
N PRO A 28 -9.66 -1.04 1.17
CA PRO A 28 -10.79 -1.60 1.92
C PRO A 28 -11.94 -0.63 2.10
N ARG A 29 -11.92 0.49 1.40
CA ARG A 29 -12.92 1.55 1.50
C ARG A 29 -14.16 1.22 0.71
N ARG A 30 -15.27 0.99 1.42
CA ARG A 30 -16.60 0.87 0.80
C ARG A 30 -17.07 2.23 0.31
N THR A 31 -17.63 2.28 -0.90
CA THR A 31 -18.35 3.46 -1.38
C THR A 31 -19.66 3.62 -0.60
N ARG A 32 -20.29 4.82 -0.67
CA ARG A 32 -21.62 5.08 -0.11
C ARG A 32 -22.69 4.09 -0.59
N THR A 33 -22.49 3.47 -1.72
CA THR A 33 -23.35 2.41 -2.30
C THR A 33 -22.96 1.00 -1.88
N GLY A 34 -22.01 0.82 -0.94
CA GLY A 34 -21.54 -0.48 -0.48
C GLY A 34 -20.60 -1.22 -1.45
N ARG A 35 -20.31 -0.66 -2.63
CA ARG A 35 -19.41 -1.28 -3.60
C ARG A 35 -17.95 -1.05 -3.20
N ILE A 36 -17.14 -2.08 -3.30
CA ILE A 36 -15.68 -1.99 -3.14
C ILE A 36 -15.11 -1.35 -4.41
N ARG A 37 -14.35 -0.26 -4.25
CA ARG A 37 -13.61 0.32 -5.38
C ARG A 37 -12.38 -0.53 -5.68
N LYS A 38 -12.17 -0.82 -6.94
CA LYS A 38 -10.97 -1.50 -7.41
C LYS A 38 -9.78 -0.54 -7.40
N GLY A 39 -8.63 -1.05 -6.92
CA GLY A 39 -7.40 -0.28 -6.80
C GLY A 39 -7.44 0.77 -5.69
N MET A 40 -6.51 1.71 -5.73
CA MET A 40 -6.35 2.78 -4.74
C MET A 40 -6.78 4.14 -5.30
N THR A 41 -7.53 4.90 -4.51
CA THR A 41 -7.97 6.25 -4.90
C THR A 41 -7.06 7.29 -4.29
N THR A 42 -6.44 8.14 -5.13
CA THR A 42 -5.62 9.26 -4.65
C THR A 42 -6.48 10.51 -4.49
N THR A 43 -6.60 10.99 -3.27
CA THR A 43 -7.23 12.25 -2.89
C THR A 43 -6.18 13.20 -2.29
N LYS A 44 -6.50 14.47 -2.09
CA LYS A 44 -5.60 15.41 -1.39
C LYS A 44 -5.22 14.89 0.00
N SER A 45 -6.18 14.39 0.76
CA SER A 45 -5.98 13.85 2.09
C SER A 45 -5.08 12.61 2.08
N THR A 46 -5.38 11.62 1.23
CA THR A 46 -4.57 10.39 1.16
C THR A 46 -3.16 10.66 0.65
N LYS A 47 -2.98 11.61 -0.29
CA LYS A 47 -1.65 12.06 -0.75
C LYS A 47 -0.88 12.72 0.40
N LYS A 48 -1.50 13.60 1.19
CA LYS A 48 -0.88 14.25 2.35
C LYS A 48 -0.40 13.22 3.39
N THR A 49 -1.26 12.28 3.76
CA THR A 49 -0.91 11.21 4.72
C THR A 49 0.26 10.37 4.21
N ALA A 50 0.24 9.97 2.93
CA ALA A 50 1.33 9.21 2.33
C ALA A 50 2.67 9.99 2.30
N CYS A 51 2.64 11.30 2.04
CA CYS A 51 3.84 12.15 2.10
C CYS A 51 4.43 12.20 3.51
N ILE A 52 3.60 12.37 4.53
CA ILE A 52 4.05 12.40 5.94
C ILE A 52 4.63 11.02 6.32
N HIS A 53 3.99 9.94 5.92
CA HIS A 53 4.49 8.60 6.20
C HIS A 53 5.80 8.32 5.47
N MET A 54 5.91 8.67 4.19
CA MET A 54 7.16 8.54 3.43
C MET A 54 8.30 9.31 4.09
N GLN A 55 8.04 10.57 4.51
CA GLN A 55 9.02 11.37 5.25
C GLN A 55 9.49 10.65 6.51
N LYS A 56 8.56 10.14 7.32
CA LYS A 56 8.88 9.39 8.54
C LYS A 56 9.72 8.14 8.24
N LEU A 57 9.41 7.39 7.18
CA LEU A 57 10.18 6.21 6.78
C LEU A 57 11.63 6.58 6.39
N MET A 58 11.81 7.72 5.71
CA MET A 58 13.15 8.21 5.34
C MET A 58 13.92 8.72 6.57
N GLU A 59 13.29 9.50 7.45
CA GLU A 59 13.89 10.03 8.68
C GLU A 59 14.30 8.90 9.67
N THR A 60 13.55 7.80 9.68
CA THR A 60 13.85 6.64 10.54
C THR A 60 14.74 5.60 9.85
N PHE A 61 15.30 5.90 8.68
CA PHE A 61 16.14 5.00 7.89
C PHE A 61 15.47 3.66 7.54
N ARG A 62 14.14 3.61 7.53
CA ARG A 62 13.37 2.43 7.12
C ARG A 62 13.10 2.39 5.62
N MET A 63 13.43 3.46 4.92
CA MET A 63 13.34 3.59 3.47
C MET A 63 14.60 4.23 2.93
N ASP A 64 15.30 3.51 2.08
CA ASP A 64 16.43 4.02 1.32
C ASP A 64 16.03 4.28 -0.15
N VAL A 65 16.56 5.35 -0.72
CA VAL A 65 16.26 5.79 -2.07
C VAL A 65 17.53 5.76 -2.92
N ALA A 66 17.75 4.67 -3.63
CA ALA A 66 18.92 4.50 -4.51
C ALA A 66 18.78 5.21 -5.86
N SER A 67 17.56 5.56 -6.28
CA SER A 67 17.30 6.17 -7.60
C SER A 67 17.63 7.65 -7.64
N LYS A 68 18.64 8.03 -8.43
CA LYS A 68 19.00 9.44 -8.68
C LYS A 68 17.84 10.26 -9.27
N ASN A 69 17.03 9.63 -10.11
CA ASN A 69 15.87 10.31 -10.71
C ASN A 69 14.77 10.59 -9.68
N LEU A 70 14.52 9.64 -8.77
CA LEU A 70 13.58 9.85 -7.68
C LEU A 70 14.09 10.94 -6.74
N HIS A 71 15.37 10.95 -6.37
CA HIS A 71 15.98 12.03 -5.58
C HIS A 71 15.76 13.40 -6.21
N ARG A 72 15.99 13.53 -7.53
CA ARG A 72 15.75 14.80 -8.22
C ARG A 72 14.29 15.22 -8.14
N GLN A 73 13.36 14.30 -8.36
CA GLN A 73 11.93 14.61 -8.26
C GLN A 73 11.51 14.96 -6.82
N LEU A 74 12.09 14.32 -5.80
CA LEU A 74 11.84 14.65 -4.40
C LEU A 74 12.32 16.08 -4.05
N ASN A 75 13.47 16.51 -4.55
CA ASN A 75 13.98 17.88 -4.35
C ASN A 75 13.08 18.94 -5.01
N ASP A 76 12.38 18.58 -6.08
CA ASP A 76 11.44 19.45 -6.77
C ASP A 76 10.00 19.32 -6.27
N PHE A 77 9.76 18.42 -5.31
CA PHE A 77 8.45 18.14 -4.75
C PHE A 77 8.22 19.02 -3.52
N ILE A 78 7.27 19.94 -3.60
CA ILE A 78 7.02 20.96 -2.59
C ILE A 78 5.60 20.90 -2.05
N ARG A 79 5.45 21.43 -0.84
CA ARG A 79 4.15 21.76 -0.28
C ARG A 79 3.77 23.18 -0.71
N ALA A 80 2.78 23.31 -1.58
CA ALA A 80 2.30 24.60 -2.07
C ALA A 80 1.00 24.99 -1.35
N GLY A 81 0.90 26.24 -0.90
CA GLY A 81 -0.23 26.80 -0.15
C GLY A 81 0.03 26.87 1.36
N SER A 82 -0.85 27.59 2.09
CA SER A 82 -0.74 27.78 3.53
C SER A 82 -1.18 26.53 4.33
N GLU A 83 -2.21 26.58 5.16
CA GLU A 83 -2.55 25.50 6.09
C GLU A 83 -2.98 24.18 5.43
N ASP A 84 -3.67 24.23 4.28
CA ASP A 84 -4.09 23.05 3.51
C ASP A 84 -3.18 22.73 2.31
N GLY A 85 -1.89 23.00 2.45
CA GLY A 85 -0.91 22.90 1.37
C GLY A 85 -1.02 21.58 0.57
N VAL A 86 -1.08 21.71 -0.75
CA VAL A 86 -1.09 20.60 -1.68
C VAL A 86 0.34 20.18 -1.99
N PHE A 87 0.65 18.91 -1.86
CA PHE A 87 1.94 18.35 -2.27
C PHE A 87 1.96 18.15 -3.79
N LYS A 88 2.90 18.82 -4.47
CA LYS A 88 3.06 18.77 -5.93
C LYS A 88 4.49 19.08 -6.36
N ALA A 89 4.84 18.76 -7.59
CA ALA A 89 6.08 19.23 -8.18
C ALA A 89 6.05 20.75 -8.39
N LYS A 90 7.23 21.39 -8.38
CA LYS A 90 7.42 22.76 -8.85
C LYS A 90 6.95 22.91 -10.27
N LEU A 91 6.62 24.13 -10.66
CA LEU A 91 6.17 24.42 -12.04
C LEU A 91 7.24 23.97 -13.04
N GLY A 92 6.80 23.20 -14.06
CA GLY A 92 7.69 22.64 -15.08
C GLY A 92 8.42 21.34 -14.69
N CYS A 93 8.29 20.89 -13.45
CA CYS A 93 8.88 19.63 -12.97
C CYS A 93 7.83 18.50 -12.95
N LYS A 94 8.32 17.24 -12.97
CA LYS A 94 7.49 16.03 -12.91
C LYS A 94 7.56 15.41 -11.52
N ASP A 95 6.47 14.73 -11.11
CA ASP A 95 6.39 14.00 -9.84
C ASP A 95 5.91 12.54 -10.01
N ASP A 96 6.09 11.98 -11.20
CA ASP A 96 5.59 10.64 -11.53
C ASP A 96 6.19 9.57 -10.63
N LEU A 97 7.52 9.61 -10.41
CA LEU A 97 8.21 8.66 -9.53
C LEU A 97 7.85 8.86 -8.07
N VAL A 98 7.71 10.12 -7.63
CA VAL A 98 7.25 10.42 -6.27
C VAL A 98 5.84 9.91 -6.07
N SER A 99 4.94 10.14 -7.03
CA SER A 99 3.56 9.66 -6.97
C SER A 99 3.48 8.13 -6.95
N ALA A 100 4.31 7.43 -7.74
CA ALA A 100 4.40 5.97 -7.70
C ALA A 100 4.92 5.48 -6.34
N THR A 101 5.94 6.12 -5.77
CA THR A 101 6.47 5.78 -4.44
C THR A 101 5.43 6.00 -3.34
N LEU A 102 4.64 7.07 -3.41
CA LEU A 102 3.55 7.31 -2.46
C LEU A 102 2.47 6.22 -2.52
N LEU A 103 2.21 5.64 -3.69
CA LEU A 103 1.30 4.49 -3.81
C LEU A 103 1.89 3.26 -3.12
N ILE A 104 3.19 3.00 -3.24
CA ILE A 104 3.87 1.90 -2.54
C ILE A 104 3.79 2.09 -1.03
N VAL A 105 4.08 3.29 -0.52
CA VAL A 105 3.98 3.60 0.92
C VAL A 105 2.56 3.33 1.44
N ARG A 106 1.53 3.72 0.69
CA ARG A 106 0.14 3.43 1.06
C ARG A 106 -0.20 1.94 1.02
N MET A 107 0.38 1.22 0.07
CA MET A 107 0.20 -0.23 -0.03
C MET A 107 0.79 -0.94 1.20
N ILE A 108 1.97 -0.53 1.64
CA ILE A 108 2.60 -1.04 2.86
C ILE A 108 1.67 -0.81 4.07
N ASP A 109 1.09 0.37 4.22
CA ASP A 109 0.15 0.68 5.30
C ASP A 109 -1.09 -0.23 5.29
N ILE A 110 -1.61 -0.55 4.10
CA ILE A 110 -2.77 -1.42 3.95
C ILE A 110 -2.41 -2.86 4.34
N ILE A 111 -1.27 -3.35 3.88
CA ILE A 111 -0.80 -4.72 4.17
C ILE A 111 -0.52 -4.86 5.66
N SER A 112 0.21 -3.92 6.28
CA SER A 112 0.53 -3.97 7.70
C SER A 112 -0.74 -4.01 8.57
N LYS A 113 -1.74 -3.21 8.25
CA LYS A 113 -3.03 -3.23 8.98
C LYS A 113 -3.80 -4.53 8.77
N PHE A 114 -3.68 -5.13 7.58
CA PHE A 114 -4.30 -6.42 7.31
C PHE A 114 -3.64 -7.53 8.13
N GLU A 115 -2.31 -7.52 8.22
CA GLU A 115 -1.53 -8.48 9.03
C GLU A 115 -1.83 -8.32 10.52
N GLU A 116 -1.90 -7.09 11.04
CA GLU A 116 -2.27 -6.81 12.43
C GLU A 116 -3.67 -7.36 12.76
N ASN A 117 -4.66 -7.04 11.94
CA ASN A 117 -6.03 -7.55 12.13
C ASN A 117 -6.12 -9.08 12.01
N THR A 118 -5.33 -9.68 11.12
CA THR A 118 -5.28 -11.13 10.96
C THR A 118 -4.64 -11.80 12.17
N ALA A 119 -3.57 -11.22 12.71
CA ALA A 119 -2.90 -11.70 13.90
C ALA A 119 -3.82 -11.61 15.14
N GLU A 120 -4.60 -10.53 15.26
CA GLU A 120 -5.58 -10.35 16.33
C GLU A 120 -6.69 -11.41 16.26
N VAL A 121 -7.28 -11.61 15.08
CA VAL A 121 -8.31 -12.65 14.86
C VAL A 121 -7.77 -14.06 15.12
N ILE A 122 -6.53 -14.34 14.71
CA ILE A 122 -5.90 -15.64 14.98
C ILE A 122 -5.63 -15.76 16.49
N GLY A 123 -5.18 -14.69 17.15
CA GLY A 123 -4.96 -14.66 18.61
C GLY A 123 -6.24 -14.98 19.38
N GLU A 124 -7.35 -14.29 19.08
CA GLU A 124 -8.66 -14.55 19.70
C GLU A 124 -9.15 -15.99 19.44
N THR A 125 -8.94 -16.49 18.21
CA THR A 125 -9.33 -17.88 17.87
C THR A 125 -8.46 -18.92 18.58
N LEU A 126 -7.18 -18.62 18.85
CA LEU A 126 -6.27 -19.52 19.56
C LEU A 126 -6.52 -19.55 21.07
N GLU A 127 -7.06 -18.49 21.66
CA GLU A 127 -7.47 -18.48 23.07
C GLU A 127 -8.68 -19.42 23.33
N GLU A 128 -9.49 -19.68 22.29
CA GLU A 128 -10.60 -20.66 22.34
C GLU A 128 -10.14 -22.12 22.10
N PHE A 129 -8.93 -22.31 21.54
CA PHE A 129 -8.38 -23.65 21.30
C PHE A 129 -7.45 -24.06 22.43
N ASP A 130 -7.79 -25.14 23.11
CA ASP A 130 -6.98 -25.80 24.14
C ASP A 130 -5.55 -26.05 23.61
N GLU A 131 -4.53 -25.53 24.34
CA GLU A 131 -3.10 -25.64 24.02
C GLU A 131 -2.63 -27.06 23.68
N SER A 132 -3.42 -28.09 24.03
CA SER A 132 -3.13 -29.52 23.79
C SER A 132 -3.08 -29.91 22.32
N TYR A 133 -3.63 -29.09 21.43
CA TYR A 133 -3.69 -29.37 19.97
C TYR A 133 -2.62 -28.62 19.15
N PHE A 134 -1.81 -27.77 19.76
CA PHE A 134 -0.85 -26.98 19.02
C PHE A 134 0.51 -27.68 18.96
N MET A 135 0.78 -28.38 17.85
CA MET A 135 2.15 -28.80 17.54
C MET A 135 2.89 -27.63 16.86
N PRO A 136 4.02 -27.15 17.40
CA PRO A 136 4.84 -26.13 16.77
C PRO A 136 5.23 -26.55 15.34
N LEU A 137 5.17 -25.63 14.39
CA LEU A 137 5.52 -25.84 12.97
C LEU A 137 6.87 -26.54 12.76
N GLY A 138 7.83 -26.35 13.67
CA GLY A 138 9.10 -27.07 13.68
C GLY A 138 8.97 -28.58 13.85
N TYR A 139 7.90 -29.07 14.47
CA TYR A 139 7.64 -30.50 14.64
C TYR A 139 7.09 -31.16 13.37
N MET A 140 6.35 -30.38 12.56
CA MET A 140 5.82 -30.88 11.27
C MET A 140 6.92 -31.05 10.21
N MET A 141 8.00 -30.27 10.27
CA MET A 141 9.11 -30.35 9.30
C MET A 141 10.07 -31.51 9.57
N THR A 142 10.07 -32.10 10.75
CA THR A 142 10.96 -33.22 11.10
C THR A 142 10.36 -34.60 10.90
N TYR A 143 9.04 -34.70 10.65
CA TYR A 143 8.36 -36.00 10.53
C TYR A 143 8.36 -36.61 9.11
N ASN A 144 8.94 -35.94 8.13
CA ASN A 144 9.07 -36.42 6.73
C ASN A 144 10.53 -36.74 6.36
N ARG A 145 11.24 -37.46 7.22
CA ARG A 145 12.52 -38.12 6.87
C ARG A 145 12.43 -39.61 7.13
#